data_1d38a000597f0ffe502350a45107d434
#
_entry.id   1d38a000597f0ffe502350a45107d434
#
_cell.length_a   1.000
_cell.length_b   1.000
_cell.length_c   1.000
_cell.angle_alpha   90.00
_cell.angle_beta   90.00
_cell.angle_gamma   90.00
#
_symmetry.space_group_name_H-M   'P 1'
#
loop_
_entity.id
_entity.type
_entity.pdbx_description
1 polymer ?
#
loop_
_entity_poly.entity_id
_entity_poly.type
_entity_poly.pdbx_seq_one_letter_code
_entity_poly.pdbx_strand_id
1 'polypeptide(L)'
;MHQETIEKVEASLEGWQLLKSLPPEIAGFHFSLLRTPHEDMYDIFSYDNPALHRRVTAYYHEETQEYKLRVRIGFIEFCKIEFITASLDAFSQALEQQLAPLIDGMVTFHPEDISSIVLKKGILEWPYAEKLPKTLEGHELFIHPQEPVKFTNGSYIIIDYVDFEQESDVTIYYNMYRDEFFGEARAHAIPDVTYEFDCHELDELQKKLEERLVPRLREARELAAALEKKNTDIKSESDAIVAAIAAREQQAAEASEPSEAFKGENSAP
;
A
#
# COMPACT_ATOMS: atom_id res chain seq x y z
N MET A 1 -4.27 -11.03 -14.28
CA MET A 1 -5.62 -11.65 -14.14
C MET A 1 -6.13 -12.11 -15.50
N HIS A 2 -6.73 -13.32 -15.59
CA HIS A 2 -7.28 -13.87 -16.81
C HIS A 2 -8.63 -13.25 -17.17
N GLN A 3 -8.91 -13.09 -18.46
CA GLN A 3 -10.15 -12.47 -18.95
C GLN A 3 -11.42 -13.20 -18.47
N GLU A 4 -11.40 -14.53 -18.42
CA GLU A 4 -12.50 -15.35 -17.91
C GLU A 4 -12.82 -15.07 -16.43
N THR A 5 -11.79 -14.84 -15.62
CA THR A 5 -11.96 -14.49 -14.20
C THR A 5 -12.55 -13.09 -14.06
N ILE A 6 -12.12 -12.12 -14.87
CA ILE A 6 -12.68 -10.76 -14.88
C ILE A 6 -14.17 -10.82 -15.18
N GLU A 7 -14.58 -11.51 -16.26
CA GLU A 7 -15.98 -11.66 -16.65
C GLU A 7 -16.84 -12.33 -15.56
N LYS A 8 -16.30 -13.37 -14.92
CA LYS A 8 -16.94 -14.05 -13.79
C LYS A 8 -17.16 -13.11 -12.59
N VAL A 9 -16.13 -12.35 -12.22
CA VAL A 9 -16.22 -11.39 -11.11
C VAL A 9 -17.22 -10.30 -11.45
N GLU A 10 -17.13 -9.69 -12.62
CA GLU A 10 -18.07 -8.64 -13.05
C GLU A 10 -19.52 -9.13 -13.06
N ALA A 11 -19.78 -10.32 -13.60
CA ALA A 11 -21.12 -10.91 -13.57
C ALA A 11 -21.64 -11.09 -12.13
N SER A 12 -20.78 -11.48 -11.19
CA SER A 12 -21.14 -11.60 -9.77
C SER A 12 -21.48 -10.24 -9.13
N LEU A 13 -20.80 -9.18 -9.56
CA LEU A 13 -20.97 -7.83 -9.02
C LEU A 13 -22.20 -7.10 -9.58
N GLU A 14 -22.70 -7.47 -10.77
CA GLU A 14 -23.90 -6.84 -11.36
C GLU A 14 -25.15 -6.99 -10.47
N GLY A 15 -25.30 -8.15 -9.83
CA GLY A 15 -26.39 -8.45 -8.90
C GLY A 15 -26.14 -8.03 -7.44
N TRP A 16 -24.95 -7.56 -7.13
CA TRP A 16 -24.55 -7.32 -5.74
C TRP A 16 -25.21 -6.08 -5.12
N GLN A 17 -26.24 -6.33 -4.31
CA GLN A 17 -27.07 -5.27 -3.73
C GLN A 17 -26.29 -4.40 -2.73
N LEU A 18 -25.42 -5.01 -1.91
CA LEU A 18 -24.62 -4.28 -0.93
C LEU A 18 -23.80 -3.15 -1.58
N LEU A 19 -23.19 -3.41 -2.74
CA LEU A 19 -22.39 -2.41 -3.44
C LEU A 19 -23.18 -1.14 -3.78
N LYS A 20 -24.50 -1.27 -3.99
CA LYS A 20 -25.40 -0.14 -4.28
C LYS A 20 -25.83 0.62 -3.04
N SER A 21 -25.73 0.00 -1.86
CA SER A 21 -26.17 0.54 -0.57
C SER A 21 -25.01 1.07 0.29
N LEU A 22 -23.77 0.85 -0.13
CA LEU A 22 -22.60 1.40 0.57
C LEU A 22 -22.69 2.93 0.65
N PRO A 23 -22.50 3.53 1.84
CA PRO A 23 -22.54 4.98 1.99
C PRO A 23 -21.38 5.66 1.24
N PRO A 24 -21.57 6.89 0.73
CA PRO A 24 -20.52 7.63 0.02
C PRO A 24 -19.35 8.02 0.93
N GLU A 25 -19.56 7.99 2.25
CA GLU A 25 -18.56 8.35 3.25
C GLU A 25 -18.77 7.56 4.54
N ILE A 26 -17.68 7.12 5.17
CA ILE A 26 -17.64 6.53 6.51
C ILE A 26 -16.48 7.18 7.26
N ALA A 27 -16.74 7.88 8.37
CA ALA A 27 -15.75 8.48 9.26
C ALA A 27 -14.66 9.27 8.52
N GLY A 28 -15.03 10.05 7.49
CA GLY A 28 -14.11 10.86 6.69
C GLY A 28 -13.36 10.08 5.60
N PHE A 29 -13.66 8.80 5.40
CA PHE A 29 -13.19 8.01 4.25
C PHE A 29 -14.22 8.07 3.13
N HIS A 30 -13.78 8.44 1.94
CA HIS A 30 -14.65 8.57 0.77
C HIS A 30 -14.69 7.30 -0.07
N PHE A 31 -15.89 6.90 -0.45
CA PHE A 31 -16.13 5.74 -1.31
C PHE A 31 -15.70 6.01 -2.75
N SER A 32 -15.06 5.03 -3.38
CA SER A 32 -14.78 5.00 -4.82
C SER A 32 -15.04 3.61 -5.38
N LEU A 33 -15.88 3.53 -6.40
CA LEU A 33 -16.05 2.32 -7.18
C LEU A 33 -14.87 2.20 -8.17
N LEU A 34 -14.11 1.10 -8.09
CA LEU A 34 -12.88 0.92 -8.86
C LEU A 34 -13.12 0.07 -10.11
N ARG A 35 -13.53 -1.18 -9.97
CA ARG A 35 -13.71 -2.17 -11.04
C ARG A 35 -12.50 -2.27 -11.98
N THR A 36 -11.31 -2.41 -11.39
CA THR A 36 -10.06 -2.37 -12.14
C THR A 36 -9.24 -3.64 -11.90
N PRO A 37 -8.96 -4.41 -12.96
CA PRO A 37 -8.04 -5.55 -12.86
C PRO A 37 -6.59 -5.04 -12.89
N HIS A 38 -5.75 -5.63 -12.05
CA HIS A 38 -4.30 -5.46 -12.09
C HIS A 38 -3.62 -6.72 -11.56
N GLU A 39 -2.55 -7.15 -12.22
CA GLU A 39 -1.85 -8.40 -11.90
C GLU A 39 -2.82 -9.58 -11.73
N ASP A 40 -2.91 -10.16 -10.54
CA ASP A 40 -3.80 -11.25 -10.13
C ASP A 40 -4.99 -10.79 -9.25
N MET A 41 -5.22 -9.47 -9.16
CA MET A 41 -6.26 -8.87 -8.34
C MET A 41 -7.27 -8.10 -9.18
N TYR A 42 -8.52 -8.06 -8.72
CA TYR A 42 -9.58 -7.21 -9.24
C TYR A 42 -10.09 -6.31 -8.14
N ASP A 43 -9.67 -5.04 -8.14
CA ASP A 43 -10.13 -4.05 -7.17
C ASP A 43 -11.59 -3.69 -7.45
N ILE A 44 -12.46 -3.85 -6.45
CA ILE A 44 -13.90 -3.67 -6.58
C ILE A 44 -14.29 -2.25 -6.16
N PHE A 45 -13.96 -1.88 -4.95
CA PHE A 45 -14.19 -0.53 -4.40
C PHE A 45 -13.15 -0.19 -3.35
N SER A 46 -13.02 1.08 -3.02
CA SER A 46 -12.23 1.54 -1.88
C SER A 46 -12.96 2.58 -1.05
N TYR A 47 -12.56 2.67 0.22
CA TYR A 47 -12.73 3.84 1.07
C TYR A 47 -11.36 4.43 1.37
N ASP A 48 -11.16 5.71 1.06
CA ASP A 48 -9.86 6.38 1.13
C ASP A 48 -9.95 7.68 1.94
N ASN A 49 -8.99 7.87 2.83
CA ASN A 49 -8.74 9.14 3.50
C ASN A 49 -7.29 9.57 3.25
N PRO A 50 -7.03 10.35 2.19
CA PRO A 50 -5.67 10.79 1.83
C PRO A 50 -5.00 11.64 2.92
N ALA A 51 -5.77 12.40 3.69
CA ALA A 51 -5.23 13.24 4.76
C ALA A 51 -4.66 12.41 5.94
N LEU A 52 -5.17 11.20 6.12
CA LEU A 52 -4.66 10.26 7.11
C LEU A 52 -3.71 9.21 6.50
N HIS A 53 -3.44 9.25 5.20
CA HIS A 53 -2.70 8.21 4.48
C HIS A 53 -3.22 6.79 4.76
N ARG A 54 -4.57 6.63 4.82
CA ARG A 54 -5.24 5.38 5.16
C ARG A 54 -6.29 5.03 4.12
N ARG A 55 -6.34 3.73 3.75
CA ARG A 55 -7.28 3.22 2.75
C ARG A 55 -7.73 1.81 3.09
N VAL A 56 -8.95 1.49 2.71
CA VAL A 56 -9.49 0.13 2.71
C VAL A 56 -9.92 -0.19 1.29
N THR A 57 -9.51 -1.35 0.75
CA THR A 57 -9.85 -1.79 -0.61
C THR A 57 -10.45 -3.19 -0.58
N ALA A 58 -11.66 -3.33 -1.09
CA ALA A 58 -12.26 -4.62 -1.36
C ALA A 58 -11.83 -5.11 -2.74
N TYR A 59 -11.35 -6.35 -2.83
CA TYR A 59 -10.86 -6.91 -4.07
C TYR A 59 -11.11 -8.43 -4.15
N TYR A 60 -11.05 -8.97 -5.37
CA TYR A 60 -11.01 -10.39 -5.63
C TYR A 60 -9.59 -10.80 -6.03
N HIS A 61 -9.09 -11.90 -5.48
CA HIS A 61 -7.76 -12.43 -5.73
C HIS A 61 -7.85 -13.71 -6.57
N GLU A 62 -7.30 -13.71 -7.77
CA GLU A 62 -7.46 -14.78 -8.74
C GLU A 62 -6.84 -16.11 -8.30
N GLU A 63 -5.59 -16.07 -7.80
CA GLU A 63 -4.87 -17.28 -7.42
C GLU A 63 -5.57 -18.06 -6.29
N THR A 64 -6.11 -17.35 -5.30
CA THR A 64 -6.81 -17.98 -4.16
C THR A 64 -8.32 -18.12 -4.41
N GLN A 65 -8.86 -17.46 -5.44
CA GLN A 65 -10.28 -17.40 -5.76
C GLN A 65 -11.14 -16.87 -4.60
N GLU A 66 -10.65 -15.83 -3.91
CA GLU A 66 -11.28 -15.28 -2.72
C GLU A 66 -11.51 -13.77 -2.84
N TYR A 67 -12.62 -13.31 -2.25
CA TYR A 67 -12.83 -11.91 -1.90
C TYR A 67 -12.04 -11.58 -0.65
N LYS A 68 -11.43 -10.41 -0.62
CA LYS A 68 -10.58 -9.96 0.49
C LYS A 68 -10.76 -8.46 0.73
N LEU A 69 -10.45 -8.04 1.95
CA LEU A 69 -10.36 -6.63 2.32
C LEU A 69 -8.92 -6.30 2.72
N ARG A 70 -8.29 -5.42 1.94
CA ARG A 70 -6.94 -4.90 2.18
C ARG A 70 -7.04 -3.57 2.90
N VAL A 71 -6.26 -3.41 3.95
CA VAL A 71 -6.07 -2.17 4.69
C VAL A 71 -4.69 -1.62 4.39
N ARG A 72 -4.60 -0.33 4.10
CA ARG A 72 -3.35 0.41 3.98
C ARG A 72 -3.28 1.50 5.03
N ILE A 73 -2.15 1.58 5.73
CA ILE A 73 -1.82 2.60 6.75
C ILE A 73 -0.40 3.06 6.46
N GLY A 74 -0.23 4.28 5.97
CA GLY A 74 1.05 4.73 5.41
C GLY A 74 1.48 3.86 4.24
N PHE A 75 2.65 3.24 4.33
CA PHE A 75 3.17 2.28 3.34
C PHE A 75 2.93 0.82 3.71
N ILE A 76 2.26 0.55 4.82
CA ILE A 76 1.99 -0.80 5.30
C ILE A 76 0.65 -1.27 4.74
N GLU A 77 0.66 -2.42 4.06
CA GLU A 77 -0.54 -3.06 3.54
C GLU A 77 -0.73 -4.46 4.12
N PHE A 78 -1.96 -4.79 4.47
CA PHE A 78 -2.32 -6.11 4.98
C PHE A 78 -3.79 -6.45 4.77
N CYS A 79 -4.11 -7.76 4.75
CA CYS A 79 -5.49 -8.22 4.66
C CYS A 79 -6.05 -8.55 6.04
N LYS A 80 -7.31 -8.22 6.24
CA LYS A 80 -8.07 -8.62 7.43
C LYS A 80 -8.62 -10.03 7.20
N ILE A 81 -8.24 -10.97 8.07
CA ILE A 81 -8.60 -12.40 7.97
C ILE A 81 -10.12 -12.59 7.97
N GLU A 82 -10.84 -11.77 8.71
CA GLU A 82 -12.29 -11.81 8.89
C GLU A 82 -13.04 -11.58 7.57
N PHE A 83 -12.39 -10.99 6.57
CA PHE A 83 -12.95 -10.70 5.25
C PHE A 83 -12.46 -11.65 4.15
N ILE A 84 -11.66 -12.68 4.45
CA ILE A 84 -11.16 -13.62 3.45
C ILE A 84 -12.17 -14.74 3.25
N THR A 85 -12.78 -14.81 2.05
CA THR A 85 -13.77 -15.84 1.73
C THR A 85 -13.95 -16.01 0.22
N ALA A 86 -14.27 -17.23 -0.22
CA ALA A 86 -14.63 -17.51 -1.61
C ALA A 86 -16.10 -17.15 -1.95
N SER A 87 -16.93 -16.86 -0.96
CA SER A 87 -18.37 -16.57 -1.13
C SER A 87 -18.62 -15.07 -1.08
N LEU A 88 -19.25 -14.52 -2.14
CA LEU A 88 -19.68 -13.11 -2.18
C LEU A 88 -20.70 -12.79 -1.09
N ASP A 89 -21.61 -13.75 -0.78
CA ASP A 89 -22.62 -13.58 0.27
C ASP A 89 -21.99 -13.50 1.66
N ALA A 90 -20.99 -14.37 1.94
CA ALA A 90 -20.25 -14.32 3.20
C ALA A 90 -19.41 -13.04 3.31
N PHE A 91 -18.81 -12.59 2.19
CA PHE A 91 -18.10 -11.33 2.13
C PHE A 91 -19.03 -10.14 2.39
N SER A 92 -20.23 -10.16 1.81
CA SER A 92 -21.28 -9.15 2.05
C SER A 92 -21.62 -9.05 3.54
N GLN A 93 -21.88 -10.19 4.20
CA GLN A 93 -22.18 -10.23 5.63
C GLN A 93 -21.04 -9.68 6.49
N ALA A 94 -19.78 -10.02 6.15
CA ALA A 94 -18.61 -9.48 6.85
C ALA A 94 -18.51 -7.96 6.69
N LEU A 95 -18.73 -7.44 5.48
CA LEU A 95 -18.74 -6.00 5.20
C LEU A 95 -19.85 -5.27 5.95
N GLU A 96 -21.08 -5.79 5.93
CA GLU A 96 -22.21 -5.19 6.65
C GLU A 96 -21.98 -5.06 8.15
N GLN A 97 -21.31 -6.05 8.74
CA GLN A 97 -21.10 -6.11 10.18
C GLN A 97 -19.84 -5.38 10.64
N GLN A 98 -18.77 -5.36 9.83
CA GLN A 98 -17.44 -5.00 10.32
C GLN A 98 -16.77 -3.85 9.55
N LEU A 99 -17.26 -3.44 8.37
CA LEU A 99 -16.59 -2.41 7.58
C LEU A 99 -16.60 -1.05 8.28
N ALA A 100 -17.74 -0.60 8.77
CA ALA A 100 -17.84 0.70 9.45
C ALA A 100 -17.05 0.73 10.77
N PRO A 101 -17.14 -0.28 11.68
CA PRO A 101 -16.27 -0.36 12.85
C PRO A 101 -14.76 -0.41 12.50
N LEU A 102 -14.39 -1.13 11.43
CA LEU A 102 -13.01 -1.17 10.97
C LEU A 102 -12.49 0.22 10.57
N ILE A 103 -13.28 0.95 9.76
CA ILE A 103 -12.90 2.30 9.30
C ILE A 103 -12.90 3.29 10.48
N ASP A 104 -13.85 3.20 11.41
CA ASP A 104 -13.86 4.02 12.62
C ASP A 104 -12.60 3.82 13.46
N GLY A 105 -12.19 2.56 13.68
CA GLY A 105 -10.95 2.21 14.36
C GLY A 105 -9.67 2.64 13.62
N MET A 106 -9.77 3.03 12.35
CA MET A 106 -8.67 3.67 11.61
C MET A 106 -8.59 5.19 11.83
N VAL A 107 -9.62 5.81 12.41
CA VAL A 107 -9.67 7.27 12.72
C VAL A 107 -9.50 7.50 14.19
N THR A 108 -10.19 6.71 15.01
CA THR A 108 -10.26 6.86 16.46
C THR A 108 -9.54 5.72 17.14
N PHE A 109 -8.61 6.03 18.04
CA PHE A 109 -7.98 5.02 18.87
C PHE A 109 -8.93 4.61 20.01
N HIS A 110 -9.17 3.30 20.12
CA HIS A 110 -10.02 2.67 21.12
C HIS A 110 -9.17 1.82 22.09
N PRO A 111 -8.76 2.36 23.26
CA PRO A 111 -7.92 1.62 24.21
C PRO A 111 -8.53 0.30 24.68
N GLU A 112 -9.87 0.21 24.73
CA GLU A 112 -10.63 -0.99 25.08
C GLU A 112 -10.45 -2.15 24.11
N ASP A 113 -10.06 -1.89 22.85
CA ASP A 113 -9.82 -2.91 21.83
C ASP A 113 -8.40 -3.47 21.88
N ILE A 114 -7.54 -2.89 22.71
CA ILE A 114 -6.15 -3.34 22.87
C ILE A 114 -6.10 -4.61 23.68
N SER A 115 -5.35 -5.60 23.17
CA SER A 115 -5.12 -6.87 23.88
C SER A 115 -4.55 -6.66 25.28
N SER A 116 -5.07 -7.41 26.26
CA SER A 116 -4.55 -7.39 27.63
C SER A 116 -3.07 -7.74 27.73
N ILE A 117 -2.50 -8.45 26.74
CA ILE A 117 -1.07 -8.76 26.66
C ILE A 117 -0.29 -7.48 26.36
N VAL A 118 -0.75 -6.68 25.39
CA VAL A 118 -0.14 -5.38 25.02
C VAL A 118 -0.23 -4.39 26.19
N LEU A 119 -1.39 -4.33 26.87
CA LEU A 119 -1.55 -3.50 28.07
C LEU A 119 -0.57 -3.90 29.18
N LYS A 120 -0.42 -5.21 29.44
CA LYS A 120 0.53 -5.71 30.46
C LYS A 120 2.00 -5.45 30.10
N LYS A 121 2.32 -5.36 28.79
CA LYS A 121 3.66 -5.01 28.32
C LYS A 121 4.02 -3.54 28.64
N GLY A 122 3.02 -2.69 28.91
CA GLY A 122 3.20 -1.29 29.31
C GLY A 122 3.55 -0.37 28.14
N ILE A 123 3.21 -0.75 26.90
CA ILE A 123 3.55 0.03 25.70
C ILE A 123 2.86 1.40 25.72
N LEU A 124 1.58 1.46 26.13
CA LEU A 124 0.78 2.68 26.13
C LEU A 124 1.27 3.71 27.16
N GLU A 125 1.77 3.22 28.31
CA GLU A 125 2.30 4.04 29.39
C GLU A 125 3.83 4.18 29.35
N TRP A 126 4.48 3.78 28.26
CA TRP A 126 5.94 3.82 28.13
C TRP A 126 6.47 5.26 28.20
N PRO A 127 7.25 5.65 29.24
CA PRO A 127 7.66 7.04 29.42
C PRO A 127 8.58 7.57 28.32
N TYR A 128 9.25 6.68 27.59
CA TYR A 128 10.09 7.06 26.46
C TYR A 128 9.29 7.54 25.25
N ALA A 129 8.03 7.12 25.12
CA ALA A 129 7.14 7.57 24.05
C ALA A 129 7.03 9.10 23.97
N GLU A 130 6.99 9.79 25.14
CA GLU A 130 6.91 11.25 25.19
C GLU A 130 8.19 11.96 24.72
N LYS A 131 9.31 11.22 24.66
CA LYS A 131 10.61 11.73 24.21
C LYS A 131 10.84 11.55 22.72
N LEU A 132 10.01 10.77 22.04
CA LEU A 132 10.10 10.57 20.60
C LEU A 132 9.84 11.90 19.89
N PRO A 133 10.77 12.39 19.06
CA PRO A 133 10.57 13.65 18.35
C PRO A 133 9.45 13.47 17.30
N LYS A 134 8.64 14.51 17.11
CA LYS A 134 7.57 14.51 16.09
C LYS A 134 8.11 14.38 14.66
N THR A 135 9.35 14.83 14.45
CA THR A 135 10.03 14.74 13.17
C THR A 135 11.49 14.36 13.42
N LEU A 136 12.00 13.39 12.65
CA LEU A 136 13.37 12.90 12.78
C LEU A 136 13.92 12.55 11.38
N GLU A 137 15.06 13.15 10.98
CA GLU A 137 15.71 12.93 9.67
C GLU A 137 14.75 13.11 8.46
N GLY A 138 13.78 14.01 8.57
CA GLY A 138 12.79 14.27 7.51
C GLY A 138 11.54 13.38 7.57
N HIS A 139 11.53 12.36 8.43
CA HIS A 139 10.37 11.50 8.67
C HIS A 139 9.51 12.07 9.81
N GLU A 140 8.19 11.99 9.67
CA GLU A 140 7.24 12.32 10.74
C GLU A 140 6.89 11.08 11.57
N LEU A 141 6.66 11.25 12.88
CA LEU A 141 6.14 10.20 13.74
C LEU A 141 4.66 10.00 13.44
N PHE A 142 4.37 9.03 12.56
CA PHE A 142 3.04 8.75 12.03
C PHE A 142 2.21 7.83 12.94
N ILE A 143 2.85 6.83 13.54
CA ILE A 143 2.23 5.97 14.57
C ILE A 143 3.04 6.10 15.84
N HIS A 144 2.33 6.36 16.96
CA HIS A 144 2.89 6.60 18.27
C HIS A 144 2.60 5.44 19.24
N PRO A 145 3.51 5.07 20.17
CA PRO A 145 3.30 3.97 21.10
C PRO A 145 2.03 4.07 21.97
N GLN A 146 1.54 5.26 22.21
CA GLN A 146 0.31 5.49 22.98
C GLN A 146 -0.96 5.17 22.19
N GLU A 147 -0.88 5.08 20.85
CA GLU A 147 -1.97 4.74 19.93
C GLU A 147 -1.53 3.65 18.94
N PRO A 148 -1.13 2.45 19.44
CA PRO A 148 -0.63 1.40 18.59
C PRO A 148 -1.72 0.86 17.67
N VAL A 149 -1.33 0.52 16.45
CA VAL A 149 -2.25 0.00 15.43
C VAL A 149 -2.17 -1.52 15.38
N LYS A 150 -3.31 -2.18 15.55
CA LYS A 150 -3.38 -3.64 15.44
C LYS A 150 -3.16 -4.08 13.99
N PHE A 151 -2.10 -4.84 13.80
CA PHE A 151 -1.71 -5.48 12.55
C PHE A 151 -2.18 -6.94 12.52
N THR A 152 -1.72 -7.73 11.56
CA THR A 152 -2.05 -9.15 11.46
C THR A 152 -1.25 -10.03 12.43
N ASN A 153 -1.66 -11.29 12.62
CA ASN A 153 -0.92 -12.32 13.36
C ASN A 153 -0.51 -11.90 14.78
N GLY A 154 -1.36 -11.10 15.46
CA GLY A 154 -1.08 -10.68 16.83
C GLY A 154 0.02 -9.63 16.98
N SER A 155 0.42 -9.01 15.88
CA SER A 155 1.35 -7.88 15.90
C SER A 155 0.60 -6.54 16.02
N TYR A 156 1.30 -5.57 16.61
CA TYR A 156 0.90 -4.17 16.68
C TYR A 156 2.02 -3.32 16.13
N ILE A 157 1.69 -2.34 15.30
CA ILE A 157 2.60 -1.25 14.93
C ILE A 157 2.61 -0.30 16.11
N ILE A 158 3.77 -0.08 16.72
CA ILE A 158 3.91 0.76 17.92
C ILE A 158 4.65 2.07 17.64
N ILE A 159 5.51 2.10 16.64
CA ILE A 159 6.19 3.30 16.15
C ILE A 159 6.23 3.19 14.64
N ASP A 160 5.94 4.30 13.94
CA ASP A 160 6.19 4.40 12.51
C ASP A 160 6.67 5.83 12.20
N TYR A 161 7.90 5.95 11.71
CA TYR A 161 8.47 7.19 11.21
C TYR A 161 8.43 7.16 9.68
N VAL A 162 7.68 8.05 9.06
CA VAL A 162 7.38 8.04 7.62
C VAL A 162 7.81 9.33 6.95
N ASP A 163 8.48 9.24 5.82
CA ASP A 163 8.68 10.32 4.85
C ASP A 163 7.81 10.02 3.61
N PHE A 164 6.65 10.66 3.53
CA PHE A 164 5.69 10.45 2.43
C PHE A 164 6.17 11.03 1.09
N GLU A 165 7.10 11.99 1.11
CA GLU A 165 7.64 12.58 -0.12
C GLU A 165 8.72 11.68 -0.75
N GLN A 166 9.55 11.07 0.09
CA GLN A 166 10.62 10.17 -0.34
C GLN A 166 10.20 8.69 -0.33
N GLU A 167 8.95 8.41 0.04
CA GLU A 167 8.39 7.06 0.15
C GLU A 167 9.29 6.11 0.95
N SER A 168 9.69 6.54 2.16
CA SER A 168 10.50 5.74 3.08
C SER A 168 9.94 5.74 4.49
N ASP A 169 10.09 4.64 5.21
CA ASP A 169 9.71 4.52 6.61
C ASP A 169 10.65 3.62 7.42
N VAL A 170 10.55 3.74 8.75
CA VAL A 170 11.05 2.76 9.72
C VAL A 170 9.94 2.48 10.72
N THR A 171 9.48 1.24 10.71
CA THR A 171 8.37 0.76 11.53
C THR A 171 8.86 -0.18 12.62
N ILE A 172 8.38 0.00 13.84
CA ILE A 172 8.61 -0.91 14.97
C ILE A 172 7.30 -1.60 15.32
N TYR A 173 7.37 -2.91 15.46
CA TYR A 173 6.26 -3.78 15.80
C TYR A 173 6.46 -4.42 17.17
N TYR A 174 5.34 -4.80 17.79
CA TYR A 174 5.31 -5.73 18.89
C TYR A 174 4.42 -6.94 18.53
N ASN A 175 4.98 -8.15 18.56
CA ASN A 175 4.22 -9.39 18.38
C ASN A 175 3.87 -9.99 19.74
N MET A 176 2.58 -9.99 20.09
CA MET A 176 2.11 -10.43 21.42
C MET A 176 2.20 -11.95 21.62
N TYR A 177 2.28 -12.76 20.57
CA TYR A 177 2.41 -14.23 20.69
C TYR A 177 3.86 -14.66 20.88
N ARG A 178 4.81 -13.91 20.35
CA ARG A 178 6.25 -14.13 20.49
C ARG A 178 6.85 -13.33 21.64
N ASP A 179 6.07 -12.38 22.20
CA ASP A 179 6.52 -11.38 23.18
C ASP A 179 7.80 -10.67 22.73
N GLU A 180 7.81 -10.20 21.49
CA GLU A 180 9.00 -9.69 20.82
C GLU A 180 8.72 -8.38 20.10
N PHE A 181 9.62 -7.42 20.25
CA PHE A 181 9.71 -6.25 19.41
C PHE A 181 10.62 -6.54 18.21
N PHE A 182 10.27 -6.03 17.05
CA PHE A 182 11.08 -6.14 15.83
C PHE A 182 10.84 -4.92 14.92
N GLY A 183 11.74 -4.70 13.95
CA GLY A 183 11.66 -3.56 13.06
C GLY A 183 11.75 -3.93 11.59
N GLU A 184 11.17 -3.07 10.76
CA GLU A 184 11.31 -3.08 9.31
C GLU A 184 11.59 -1.67 8.83
N ALA A 185 12.32 -1.52 7.74
CA ALA A 185 12.40 -0.28 6.99
C ALA A 185 11.81 -0.50 5.59
N ARG A 186 11.29 0.54 4.95
CA ARG A 186 10.79 0.47 3.58
C ARG A 186 11.35 1.61 2.75
N ALA A 187 11.53 1.31 1.46
CA ALA A 187 11.80 2.29 0.43
C ALA A 187 10.90 1.96 -0.78
N HIS A 188 10.04 2.89 -1.21
CA HIS A 188 9.02 2.68 -2.25
C HIS A 188 8.16 1.44 -2.00
N ALA A 189 7.68 1.29 -0.75
CA ALA A 189 6.89 0.15 -0.27
C ALA A 189 7.61 -1.22 -0.33
N ILE A 190 8.91 -1.28 -0.66
CA ILE A 190 9.72 -2.51 -0.63
C ILE A 190 10.28 -2.65 0.79
N PRO A 191 9.91 -3.72 1.54
CA PRO A 191 10.42 -3.92 2.88
C PRO A 191 11.87 -4.39 2.87
N ASP A 192 12.66 -3.85 3.79
CA ASP A 192 13.99 -4.29 4.15
C ASP A 192 13.99 -4.73 5.61
N VAL A 193 14.03 -6.05 5.82
CA VAL A 193 13.95 -6.64 7.15
C VAL A 193 15.24 -6.37 7.91
N THR A 194 15.11 -5.81 9.11
CA THR A 194 16.25 -5.56 9.99
C THR A 194 16.05 -6.27 11.32
N TYR A 195 17.14 -6.80 11.88
CA TYR A 195 17.17 -7.43 13.22
C TYR A 195 17.69 -6.48 14.30
N GLU A 196 17.95 -5.21 13.94
CA GLU A 196 18.57 -4.24 14.84
C GLU A 196 17.69 -3.89 16.05
N PHE A 197 16.36 -4.00 15.88
CA PHE A 197 15.37 -3.67 16.92
C PHE A 197 14.82 -4.90 17.65
N ASP A 198 15.26 -6.13 17.29
CA ASP A 198 14.75 -7.37 17.90
C ASP A 198 15.10 -7.43 19.37
N CYS A 199 14.10 -7.43 20.24
CA CYS A 199 14.25 -7.52 21.69
C CYS A 199 12.93 -7.88 22.37
N HIS A 200 13.00 -8.15 23.68
CA HIS A 200 11.82 -8.52 24.45
C HIS A 200 11.36 -7.44 25.43
N GLU A 201 12.22 -6.53 25.84
CA GLU A 201 11.91 -5.54 26.88
C GLU A 201 11.94 -4.11 26.37
N LEU A 202 11.04 -3.25 26.88
CA LEU A 202 10.95 -1.84 26.50
C LEU A 202 12.23 -1.06 26.77
N ASP A 203 12.93 -1.37 27.86
CA ASP A 203 14.21 -0.72 28.20
C ASP A 203 15.31 -1.07 27.20
N GLU A 204 15.27 -2.30 26.65
CA GLU A 204 16.19 -2.73 25.59
C GLU A 204 15.83 -2.07 24.26
N LEU A 205 14.53 -2.03 23.93
CA LEU A 205 14.04 -1.34 22.75
C LEU A 205 14.44 0.15 22.77
N GLN A 206 14.29 0.82 23.92
CA GLN A 206 14.73 2.21 24.08
C GLN A 206 16.20 2.41 23.69
N LYS A 207 17.10 1.58 24.23
CA LYS A 207 18.54 1.66 23.91
C LYS A 207 18.79 1.47 22.42
N LYS A 208 18.12 0.47 21.81
CA LYS A 208 18.23 0.21 20.38
C LYS A 208 17.71 1.38 19.53
N LEU A 209 16.60 2.00 19.92
CA LEU A 209 16.09 3.19 19.24
C LEU A 209 17.06 4.38 19.37
N GLU A 210 17.60 4.64 20.56
CA GLU A 210 18.58 5.71 20.78
C GLU A 210 19.86 5.52 19.93
N GLU A 211 20.29 4.28 19.71
CA GLU A 211 21.49 3.96 18.95
C GLU A 211 21.27 3.82 17.45
N ARG A 212 20.12 3.27 17.01
CA ARG A 212 19.91 2.76 15.66
C ARG A 212 18.86 3.49 14.84
N LEU A 213 17.89 4.16 15.46
CA LEU A 213 16.77 4.75 14.73
C LEU A 213 17.24 5.81 13.71
N VAL A 214 18.08 6.75 14.14
CA VAL A 214 18.61 7.81 13.25
C VAL A 214 19.43 7.24 12.08
N PRO A 215 20.42 6.35 12.30
CA PRO A 215 21.13 5.72 11.19
C PRO A 215 20.16 5.02 10.23
N ARG A 216 19.19 4.28 10.75
CA ARG A 216 18.27 3.49 9.91
C ARG A 216 17.32 4.34 9.07
N LEU A 217 16.82 5.47 9.61
CA LEU A 217 16.03 6.44 8.85
C LEU A 217 16.83 7.05 7.69
N ARG A 218 18.10 7.37 7.91
CA ARG A 218 18.98 7.87 6.85
C ARG A 218 19.20 6.83 5.76
N GLU A 219 19.48 5.58 6.13
CA GLU A 219 19.68 4.48 5.19
C GLU A 219 18.40 4.23 4.35
N ALA A 220 17.22 4.22 4.97
CA ALA A 220 15.96 4.04 4.27
C ALA A 220 15.72 5.16 3.24
N ARG A 221 15.99 6.41 3.60
CA ARG A 221 15.88 7.57 2.73
C ARG A 221 16.89 7.55 1.58
N GLU A 222 18.14 7.19 1.86
CA GLU A 222 19.18 7.05 0.84
C GLU A 222 18.84 5.94 -0.16
N LEU A 223 18.29 4.82 0.33
CA LEU A 223 17.82 3.72 -0.52
C LEU A 223 16.66 4.15 -1.40
N ALA A 224 15.68 4.86 -0.85
CA ALA A 224 14.54 5.38 -1.61
C ALA A 224 15.00 6.32 -2.73
N ALA A 225 15.89 7.28 -2.43
CA ALA A 225 16.44 8.18 -3.42
C ALA A 225 17.24 7.45 -4.53
N ALA A 226 17.97 6.40 -4.17
CA ALA A 226 18.70 5.58 -5.14
C ALA A 226 17.78 4.78 -6.07
N LEU A 227 16.68 4.23 -5.53
CA LEU A 227 15.66 3.50 -6.30
C LEU A 227 14.90 4.44 -7.24
N GLU A 228 14.50 5.62 -6.78
CA GLU A 228 13.84 6.63 -7.61
C GLU A 228 14.72 7.04 -8.80
N LYS A 229 16.00 7.33 -8.55
CA LYS A 229 16.95 7.63 -9.61
C LYS A 229 17.05 6.50 -10.62
N LYS A 230 17.18 5.26 -10.17
CA LYS A 230 17.26 4.09 -11.04
C LYS A 230 16.01 3.92 -11.90
N ASN A 231 14.82 4.12 -11.32
CA ASN A 231 13.55 4.04 -12.04
C ASN A 231 13.44 5.17 -13.10
N THR A 232 13.91 6.37 -12.78
CA THR A 232 13.95 7.51 -13.71
C THR A 232 14.89 7.23 -14.87
N ASP A 233 16.08 6.68 -14.61
CA ASP A 233 17.03 6.31 -15.65
C ASP A 233 16.48 5.23 -16.59
N ILE A 234 15.86 4.17 -16.04
CA ILE A 234 15.21 3.09 -16.82
C ILE A 234 14.07 3.64 -17.69
N LYS A 235 13.23 4.51 -17.12
CA LYS A 235 12.13 5.14 -17.87
C LYS A 235 12.66 5.99 -19.02
N SER A 236 13.69 6.80 -18.78
CA SER A 236 14.35 7.63 -19.81
C SER A 236 14.93 6.78 -20.95
N GLU A 237 15.60 5.66 -20.63
CA GLU A 237 16.11 4.73 -21.63
C GLU A 237 14.97 4.08 -22.44
N SER A 238 13.91 3.66 -21.77
CA SER A 238 12.73 3.09 -22.42
C SER A 238 12.05 4.07 -23.37
N ASP A 239 11.85 5.31 -22.94
CA ASP A 239 11.26 6.38 -23.75
C ASP A 239 12.13 6.69 -24.97
N ALA A 240 13.47 6.69 -24.84
CA ALA A 240 14.41 6.87 -25.95
C ALA A 240 14.34 5.72 -26.97
N ILE A 241 14.20 4.49 -26.50
CA ILE A 241 14.03 3.30 -27.38
C ILE A 241 12.72 3.39 -28.15
N VAL A 242 11.62 3.71 -27.48
CA VAL A 242 10.29 3.88 -28.11
C VAL A 242 10.33 4.97 -29.17
N ALA A 243 10.96 6.12 -28.87
CA ALA A 243 11.13 7.22 -29.84
C ALA A 243 11.98 6.80 -31.04
N ALA A 244 13.06 6.03 -30.82
CA ALA A 244 13.90 5.53 -31.90
C ALA A 244 13.16 4.52 -32.81
N ILE A 245 12.30 3.67 -32.26
CA ILE A 245 11.45 2.74 -33.03
C ILE A 245 10.46 3.53 -33.87
N ALA A 246 9.73 4.50 -33.29
CA ALA A 246 8.77 5.33 -34.00
C ALA A 246 9.43 6.13 -35.15
N ALA A 247 10.62 6.68 -34.93
CA ALA A 247 11.37 7.39 -35.99
C ALA A 247 11.76 6.45 -37.16
N ARG A 248 12.13 5.20 -36.89
CA ARG A 248 12.44 4.21 -37.92
C ARG A 248 11.21 3.80 -38.73
N GLU A 249 10.06 3.63 -38.07
CA GLU A 249 8.80 3.31 -38.74
C GLU A 249 8.34 4.46 -39.66
N GLN A 250 8.47 5.72 -39.24
CA GLN A 250 8.20 6.89 -40.07
C GLN A 250 9.10 6.94 -41.30
N GLN A 251 10.43 6.76 -41.13
CA GLN A 251 11.36 6.72 -42.25
C GLN A 251 11.06 5.60 -43.26
N ALA A 252 10.65 4.42 -42.74
CA ALA A 252 10.26 3.30 -43.60
C ALA A 252 8.95 3.59 -44.38
N ALA A 253 7.99 4.27 -43.76
CA ALA A 253 6.76 4.70 -44.41
C ALA A 253 7.03 5.75 -45.52
N GLU A 254 7.85 6.75 -45.25
CA GLU A 254 8.26 7.76 -46.23
C GLU A 254 9.04 7.17 -47.44
N ALA A 255 9.88 6.16 -47.17
CA ALA A 255 10.63 5.47 -48.20
C ALA A 255 9.77 4.52 -49.05
N SER A 256 8.57 4.15 -48.62
CA SER A 256 7.64 3.27 -49.32
C SER A 256 6.59 4.04 -50.16
N GLU A 257 6.53 5.37 -50.14
CA GLU A 257 5.67 6.14 -51.02
C GLU A 257 6.20 6.08 -52.46
N PRO A 258 5.39 5.63 -53.43
CA PRO A 258 5.85 5.56 -54.83
C PRO A 258 6.00 6.97 -55.36
N SER A 259 7.22 7.30 -55.86
CA SER A 259 7.51 8.53 -56.61
C SER A 259 6.54 8.68 -57.78
N GLU A 260 5.56 9.58 -57.65
CA GLU A 260 4.76 10.06 -58.76
C GLU A 260 5.62 11.00 -59.64
N ALA A 261 6.47 10.43 -60.49
CA ALA A 261 7.13 11.13 -61.56
C ALA A 261 7.33 10.19 -62.73
N PHE A 262 6.36 10.13 -63.62
CA PHE A 262 6.57 10.09 -65.08
C PHE A 262 5.22 9.99 -65.79
N LYS A 263 4.50 11.10 -65.91
CA LYS A 263 3.62 11.32 -67.06
C LYS A 263 4.36 12.30 -67.97
N GLY A 264 5.24 11.75 -68.80
CA GLY A 264 5.83 12.39 -69.93
C GLY A 264 4.84 12.39 -71.10
N GLU A 265 4.58 13.56 -71.60
CA GLU A 265 3.91 13.88 -72.87
C GLU A 265 4.34 13.00 -74.02
N ASN A 266 3.37 12.55 -74.79
CA ASN A 266 3.57 12.31 -76.21
C ASN A 266 2.28 12.71 -76.93
N SER A 267 2.34 13.93 -77.44
CA SER A 267 1.43 14.44 -78.49
C SER A 267 2.11 14.33 -79.84
N ALA A 268 1.36 13.75 -80.75
CA ALA A 268 1.22 14.09 -82.13
C ALA A 268 2.28 13.53 -83.15
N PRO A 269 1.98 13.51 -84.49
CA PRO A 269 0.79 14.02 -85.15
C PRO A 269 -0.13 12.97 -85.73
#